data_67daa11075dc55dee8e04b0f7aadf51d
#
_entry.id   67daa11075dc55dee8e04b0f7aadf51d
#
_cell.length_a   1.000
_cell.length_b   1.000
_cell.length_c   1.000
_cell.angle_alpha   90.00
_cell.angle_beta   90.00
_cell.angle_gamma   90.00
#
_symmetry.space_group_name_H-M   'P 1'
#
loop_
_entity.id
_entity.type
_entity.pdbx_description
1 polymer ?
#
loop_
_entity_poly.entity_id
_entity_poly.type
_entity_poly.pdbx_seq_one_letter_code
_entity_poly.pdbx_strand_id
1 'polypeptide(L)'
;MAIGTSLLYDGLVVGGSIQVFEDIGTVRVIAFGGVGNPGACRAQLDELIGLINPTLLDVSFEIDLVLQMPACRAVVRVDESATQEDVAADVIRTLGSVTANFAAVAPAFLAITADNKSVNEALSLVRIPEGAKKSLIGGES
;
A
#
# COMPACT_ATOMS: atom_id res chain seq x y z
N MET A 1 11.67 -5.32 -15.68
CA MET A 1 11.05 -4.11 -16.24
C MET A 1 10.22 -3.42 -15.18
N ALA A 2 10.26 -2.11 -15.15
CA ALA A 2 9.46 -1.31 -14.22
C ALA A 2 8.71 -0.23 -14.99
N ILE A 3 7.45 -0.03 -14.64
CA ILE A 3 6.60 1.01 -15.23
C ILE A 3 6.09 1.88 -14.10
N GLY A 4 6.30 3.19 -14.21
CA GLY A 4 5.81 4.15 -13.23
C GLY A 4 4.59 4.90 -13.76
N THR A 5 3.71 5.29 -12.85
CA THR A 5 2.54 6.11 -13.15
C THR A 5 2.24 7.01 -11.96
N SER A 6 1.40 8.02 -12.20
CA SER A 6 0.86 8.87 -11.13
C SER A 6 -0.65 8.91 -11.26
N LEU A 7 -1.31 8.81 -10.14
CA LEU A 7 -2.77 8.82 -10.06
C LEU A 7 -3.20 9.90 -9.08
N LEU A 8 -4.32 10.56 -9.39
CA LEU A 8 -4.97 11.45 -8.44
C LEU A 8 -6.12 10.67 -7.81
N TYR A 9 -6.05 10.47 -6.50
CA TYR A 9 -7.05 9.72 -5.76
C TYR A 9 -7.49 10.55 -4.55
N ASP A 10 -8.75 10.94 -4.54
CA ASP A 10 -9.35 11.72 -3.44
C ASP A 10 -8.50 12.95 -3.05
N GLY A 11 -8.02 13.68 -4.05
CA GLY A 11 -7.19 14.87 -3.85
C GLY A 11 -5.72 14.59 -3.55
N LEU A 12 -5.32 13.32 -3.42
CA LEU A 12 -3.95 12.93 -3.15
C LEU A 12 -3.28 12.42 -4.43
N VAL A 13 -2.09 12.91 -4.71
CA VAL A 13 -1.28 12.38 -5.82
C VAL A 13 -0.56 11.12 -5.33
N VAL A 14 -0.91 9.99 -5.92
CA VAL A 14 -0.32 8.69 -5.58
C VAL A 14 0.53 8.23 -6.76
N GLY A 15 1.80 8.00 -6.50
CA GLY A 15 2.68 7.35 -7.45
C GLY A 15 2.44 5.85 -7.45
N GLY A 16 2.53 5.24 -8.63
CA GLY A 16 2.45 3.80 -8.76
C GLY A 16 3.63 3.25 -9.52
N SER A 17 4.05 2.04 -9.17
CA SER A 17 5.10 1.32 -9.87
C SER A 17 4.67 -0.13 -10.06
N ILE A 18 4.86 -0.62 -11.28
CA ILE A 18 4.61 -2.02 -11.63
C ILE A 18 5.95 -2.61 -12.03
N GLN A 19 6.41 -3.62 -11.31
CA GLN A 19 7.69 -4.26 -11.52
C GLN A 19 7.46 -5.72 -11.91
N VAL A 20 7.99 -6.11 -13.07
CA VAL A 20 7.82 -7.46 -13.61
C VAL A 20 9.11 -8.25 -13.38
N PHE A 21 8.95 -9.40 -12.73
CA PHE A 21 10.03 -10.36 -12.46
C PHE A 21 9.71 -11.65 -13.22
N GLU A 22 10.12 -11.71 -14.49
CA GLU A 22 9.78 -12.81 -15.39
C GLU A 22 10.31 -14.15 -14.91
N ASP A 23 11.53 -14.16 -14.35
CA ASP A 23 12.21 -15.38 -13.90
C ASP A 23 11.42 -16.16 -12.84
N ILE A 24 10.63 -15.46 -12.05
CA ILE A 24 9.85 -16.06 -10.95
C ILE A 24 8.34 -15.93 -11.15
N GLY A 25 7.92 -15.48 -12.34
CA GLY A 25 6.50 -15.37 -12.66
C GLY A 25 5.73 -14.45 -11.72
N THR A 26 6.30 -13.28 -11.40
CA THR A 26 5.75 -12.39 -10.38
C THR A 26 5.70 -10.96 -10.89
N VAL A 27 4.62 -10.27 -10.60
CA VAL A 27 4.48 -8.83 -10.81
C VAL A 27 4.26 -8.18 -9.45
N ARG A 28 5.10 -7.23 -9.12
CA ARG A 28 4.96 -6.45 -7.89
C ARG A 28 4.34 -5.10 -8.23
N VAL A 29 3.29 -4.75 -7.50
CA VAL A 29 2.56 -3.50 -7.68
C VAL A 29 2.71 -2.68 -6.41
N ILE A 30 3.14 -1.43 -6.55
CA ILE A 30 3.45 -0.56 -5.41
C ILE A 30 2.73 0.77 -5.62
N ALA A 31 2.08 1.27 -4.57
CA ALA A 31 1.56 2.63 -4.51
C ALA A 31 2.28 3.38 -3.40
N PHE A 32 2.63 4.63 -3.67
CA PHE A 32 3.33 5.49 -2.71
C PHE A 32 2.95 6.94 -2.95
N GLY A 33 3.28 7.80 -2.02
CA GLY A 33 3.01 9.23 -2.18
C GLY A 33 3.87 10.08 -1.26
N GLY A 34 3.90 11.37 -1.54
CA GLY A 34 4.61 12.35 -0.73
C GLY A 34 3.85 12.58 0.57
N VAL A 35 4.28 11.94 1.62
CA VAL A 35 3.69 12.06 2.96
C VAL A 35 4.64 12.71 3.96
N GLY A 36 5.48 13.61 3.48
CA GLY A 36 6.47 14.31 4.28
C GLY A 36 7.80 13.56 4.33
N ASN A 37 8.72 14.06 5.15
CA ASN A 37 10.03 13.43 5.33
C ASN A 37 9.96 12.40 6.46
N PRO A 38 10.08 11.10 6.16
CA PRO A 38 9.96 10.07 7.18
C PRO A 38 11.17 9.96 8.11
N GLY A 39 12.30 10.59 7.78
CA GLY A 39 13.56 10.38 8.49
C GLY A 39 13.48 10.54 10.00
N ALA A 40 12.97 11.67 10.48
CA ALA A 40 12.85 11.94 11.91
C ALA A 40 11.73 11.15 12.59
N CYS A 41 10.79 10.60 11.82
CA CYS A 41 9.59 9.92 12.33
C CYS A 41 9.60 8.42 12.00
N ARG A 42 10.74 7.87 11.60
CA ARG A 42 10.84 6.49 11.13
C ARG A 42 10.29 5.47 12.13
N ALA A 43 10.63 5.65 13.41
CA ALA A 43 10.18 4.72 14.45
C ALA A 43 8.66 4.72 14.60
N GLN A 44 8.04 5.90 14.57
CA GLN A 44 6.59 6.04 14.67
C GLN A 44 5.89 5.47 13.43
N LEU A 45 6.45 5.69 12.24
CA LEU A 45 5.90 5.13 11.01
C LEU A 45 5.99 3.60 11.00
N ASP A 46 7.11 3.05 11.45
CA ASP A 46 7.28 1.60 11.57
C ASP A 46 6.28 1.00 12.57
N GLU A 47 6.04 1.69 13.68
CA GLU A 47 5.04 1.25 14.66
C GLU A 47 3.63 1.28 14.07
N LEU A 48 3.26 2.34 13.37
CA LEU A 48 1.96 2.46 12.72
C LEU A 48 1.76 1.33 11.69
N ILE A 49 2.76 1.10 10.86
CA ILE A 49 2.73 0.04 9.85
C ILE A 49 2.58 -1.33 10.53
N GLY A 50 3.30 -1.55 11.61
CA GLY A 50 3.21 -2.81 12.37
C GLY A 50 1.82 -3.05 12.96
N LEU A 51 1.07 -1.99 13.26
CA LEU A 51 -0.31 -2.09 13.75
C LEU A 51 -1.31 -2.32 12.62
N ILE A 52 -1.05 -1.79 11.44
CA ILE A 52 -1.98 -1.87 10.31
C ILE A 52 -1.85 -3.19 9.54
N ASN A 53 -0.63 -3.62 9.24
CA ASN A 53 -0.39 -4.77 8.37
C ASN A 53 -1.13 -6.05 8.81
N PRO A 54 -1.17 -6.41 10.11
CA PRO A 54 -1.89 -7.63 10.51
C PRO A 54 -3.38 -7.61 10.22
N THR A 55 -3.96 -6.43 9.95
CA THR A 55 -5.40 -6.29 9.66
C THR A 55 -5.72 -6.38 8.17
N LEU A 56 -4.70 -6.43 7.31
CA LEU A 56 -4.89 -6.39 5.86
C LEU A 56 -4.85 -7.78 5.25
N LEU A 57 -5.59 -7.98 4.15
CA LEU A 57 -5.67 -9.25 3.43
C LEU A 57 -4.56 -9.39 2.39
N ASP A 58 -4.60 -8.56 1.36
CA ASP A 58 -3.84 -8.78 0.12
C ASP A 58 -2.72 -7.78 -0.10
N VAL A 59 -2.66 -6.76 0.73
CA VAL A 59 -1.67 -5.70 0.60
C VAL A 59 -0.88 -5.58 1.89
N SER A 60 0.31 -5.00 1.82
CA SER A 60 1.10 -4.67 2.99
C SER A 60 1.75 -3.31 2.81
N PHE A 61 1.99 -2.64 3.93
CA PHE A 61 2.72 -1.37 3.95
C PHE A 61 4.16 -1.60 4.36
N GLU A 62 5.04 -0.77 3.85
CA GLU A 62 6.46 -0.77 4.19
C GLU A 62 7.02 0.63 4.00
N ILE A 63 8.22 0.87 4.54
CA ILE A 63 9.01 2.02 4.14
C ILE A 63 9.91 1.54 3.01
N ASP A 64 9.69 2.04 1.80
CA ASP A 64 10.49 1.66 0.65
C ASP A 64 11.93 2.12 0.83
N LEU A 65 12.87 1.21 0.64
CA LEU A 65 14.28 1.48 0.90
C LEU A 65 14.91 2.43 -0.14
N VAL A 66 14.40 2.42 -1.36
CA VAL A 66 14.90 3.28 -2.44
C VAL A 66 14.27 4.66 -2.36
N LEU A 67 12.94 4.71 -2.26
CA LEU A 67 12.20 5.96 -2.21
C LEU A 67 12.26 6.62 -0.84
N GLN A 68 12.59 5.88 0.21
CA GLN A 68 12.62 6.33 1.60
C GLN A 68 11.28 6.94 2.03
N MET A 69 10.19 6.33 1.60
CA MET A 69 8.84 6.78 1.93
C MET A 69 7.89 5.61 2.13
N PRO A 70 6.77 5.82 2.86
CA PRO A 70 5.77 4.77 3.01
C PRO A 70 5.19 4.34 1.67
N ALA A 71 5.00 3.06 1.51
CA ALA A 71 4.43 2.47 0.31
C ALA A 71 3.49 1.32 0.67
N CYS A 72 2.49 1.13 -0.17
CA CYS A 72 1.59 -0.02 -0.11
C CYS A 72 1.91 -0.92 -1.29
N ARG A 73 2.10 -2.20 -1.04
CA ARG A 73 2.46 -3.14 -2.11
C ARG A 73 1.61 -4.39 -2.09
N ALA A 74 1.53 -5.01 -3.26
CA ALA A 74 0.94 -6.33 -3.44
C ALA A 74 1.69 -7.06 -4.54
N VAL A 75 1.53 -8.38 -4.57
CA VAL A 75 2.19 -9.24 -5.54
C VAL A 75 1.12 -10.01 -6.33
N VAL A 76 1.26 -10.00 -7.65
CA VAL A 76 0.46 -10.83 -8.55
C VAL A 76 1.34 -11.98 -9.04
N ARG A 77 0.92 -13.20 -8.76
CA ARG A 77 1.60 -14.37 -9.27
C ARG A 77 1.01 -14.75 -10.63
N VAL A 78 1.88 -14.98 -11.58
CA VAL A 78 1.48 -15.30 -12.96
C VAL A 78 1.59 -16.81 -13.14
N ASP A 79 0.45 -17.45 -13.40
CA ASP A 79 0.40 -18.85 -13.77
C ASP A 79 0.84 -18.98 -15.24
N GLU A 80 1.59 -20.03 -15.57
CA GLU A 80 2.01 -20.30 -16.95
C GLU A 80 0.84 -20.44 -17.91
N SER A 81 -0.32 -20.89 -17.42
CA SER A 81 -1.53 -21.04 -18.22
C SER A 81 -2.33 -19.75 -18.37
N ALA A 82 -1.97 -18.68 -17.64
CA ALA A 82 -2.69 -17.43 -17.68
C ALA A 82 -2.49 -16.71 -19.01
N THR A 83 -3.57 -16.12 -19.53
CA THR A 83 -3.48 -15.28 -20.73
C THR A 83 -2.94 -13.89 -20.37
N GLN A 84 -2.42 -13.16 -21.36
CA GLN A 84 -1.99 -11.78 -21.17
C GLN A 84 -3.13 -10.91 -20.67
N GLU A 85 -4.35 -11.16 -21.14
CA GLU A 85 -5.53 -10.41 -20.72
C GLU A 85 -5.85 -10.65 -19.25
N ASP A 86 -5.76 -11.89 -18.79
CA ASP A 86 -5.99 -12.23 -17.38
C ASP A 86 -4.96 -11.56 -16.47
N VAL A 87 -3.69 -11.60 -16.87
CA VAL A 87 -2.61 -10.96 -16.10
C VAL A 87 -2.80 -9.45 -16.04
N ALA A 88 -3.13 -8.83 -17.17
CA ALA A 88 -3.38 -7.39 -17.23
C ALA A 88 -4.56 -7.00 -16.34
N ALA A 89 -5.64 -7.77 -16.36
CA ALA A 89 -6.80 -7.52 -15.52
C ALA A 89 -6.45 -7.61 -14.02
N ASP A 90 -5.66 -8.61 -13.64
CA ASP A 90 -5.21 -8.79 -12.26
C ASP A 90 -4.30 -7.66 -11.80
N VAL A 91 -3.38 -7.21 -12.66
CA VAL A 91 -2.48 -6.10 -12.36
C VAL A 91 -3.26 -4.79 -12.18
N ILE A 92 -4.21 -4.52 -13.07
CA ILE A 92 -5.04 -3.31 -12.98
C ILE A 92 -5.87 -3.31 -11.69
N ARG A 93 -6.49 -4.43 -11.36
CA ARG A 93 -7.27 -4.57 -10.13
C ARG A 93 -6.38 -4.37 -8.91
N THR A 94 -5.19 -4.96 -8.92
CA THR A 94 -4.23 -4.86 -7.83
C THR A 94 -3.71 -3.44 -7.68
N LEU A 95 -3.45 -2.73 -8.79
CA LEU A 95 -3.07 -1.33 -8.75
C LEU A 95 -4.16 -0.47 -8.10
N GLY A 96 -5.42 -0.71 -8.45
CA GLY A 96 -6.55 -0.05 -7.81
C GLY A 96 -6.59 -0.31 -6.31
N SER A 97 -6.36 -1.55 -5.91
CA SER A 97 -6.36 -1.94 -4.49
C SER A 97 -5.22 -1.28 -3.70
N VAL A 98 -3.99 -1.34 -4.19
CA VAL A 98 -2.87 -0.70 -3.46
C VAL A 98 -3.02 0.82 -3.41
N THR A 99 -3.54 1.43 -4.47
CA THR A 99 -3.80 2.87 -4.51
C THR A 99 -4.86 3.27 -3.48
N ALA A 100 -5.97 2.56 -3.45
CA ALA A 100 -7.06 2.84 -2.52
C ALA A 100 -6.62 2.64 -1.06
N ASN A 101 -5.89 1.57 -0.79
CA ASN A 101 -5.38 1.32 0.56
C ASN A 101 -4.33 2.35 0.98
N PHE A 102 -3.45 2.74 0.08
CA PHE A 102 -2.49 3.81 0.37
C PHE A 102 -3.21 5.11 0.71
N ALA A 103 -4.19 5.50 -0.09
CA ALA A 103 -4.97 6.72 0.15
C ALA A 103 -5.72 6.68 1.48
N ALA A 104 -6.20 5.51 1.88
CA ALA A 104 -6.91 5.33 3.16
C ALA A 104 -5.99 5.50 4.37
N VAL A 105 -4.70 5.24 4.23
CA VAL A 105 -3.71 5.34 5.32
C VAL A 105 -2.91 6.64 5.26
N ALA A 106 -2.80 7.27 4.10
CA ALA A 106 -1.99 8.48 3.91
C ALA A 106 -2.27 9.60 4.93
N PRO A 107 -3.52 9.89 5.33
CA PRO A 107 -3.77 10.88 6.37
C PRO A 107 -3.07 10.55 7.69
N ALA A 108 -2.93 9.26 8.02
CA ALA A 108 -2.22 8.85 9.22
C ALA A 108 -0.72 9.07 9.09
N PHE A 109 -0.13 8.81 7.94
CA PHE A 109 1.27 9.12 7.69
C PHE A 109 1.54 10.62 7.81
N LEU A 110 0.68 11.44 7.21
CA LEU A 110 0.80 12.89 7.30
C LEU A 110 0.64 13.42 8.73
N ALA A 111 -0.26 12.82 9.50
CA ALA A 111 -0.43 13.20 10.91
C ALA A 111 0.86 13.04 11.70
N ILE A 112 1.62 11.99 11.42
CA ILE A 112 2.91 11.75 12.08
C ILE A 112 3.99 12.65 11.52
N THR A 113 4.13 12.71 10.20
CA THR A 113 5.26 13.40 9.56
C THR A 113 5.13 14.91 9.51
N ALA A 114 3.92 15.43 9.33
CA ALA A 114 3.67 16.86 9.18
C ALA A 114 3.11 17.50 10.45
N ASP A 115 2.23 16.80 11.17
CA ASP A 115 1.51 17.35 12.30
C ASP A 115 2.03 16.89 13.65
N ASN A 116 3.07 16.07 13.66
CA ASN A 116 3.72 15.55 14.86
C ASN A 116 2.75 14.86 15.84
N LYS A 117 1.76 14.16 15.30
CA LYS A 117 0.78 13.41 16.09
C LYS A 117 1.37 12.11 16.60
N SER A 118 0.78 11.57 17.66
CA SER A 118 1.14 10.24 18.15
C SER A 118 0.67 9.14 17.20
N VAL A 119 1.23 7.94 17.36
CA VAL A 119 0.81 6.77 16.59
C VAL A 119 -0.67 6.47 16.83
N ASN A 120 -1.15 6.56 18.08
CA ASN A 120 -2.56 6.33 18.41
C ASN A 120 -3.50 7.34 17.74
N GLU A 121 -3.11 8.60 17.75
CA GLU A 121 -3.88 9.64 17.07
C GLU A 121 -3.93 9.39 15.55
N ALA A 122 -2.77 9.04 14.98
CA ALA A 122 -2.67 8.74 13.56
C ALA A 122 -3.50 7.51 13.19
N LEU A 123 -3.47 6.46 14.01
CA LEU A 123 -4.22 5.24 13.76
C LEU A 123 -5.73 5.51 13.66
N SER A 124 -6.24 6.47 14.41
CA SER A 124 -7.66 6.83 14.36
C SER A 124 -8.09 7.44 13.03
N LEU A 125 -7.13 7.88 12.21
CA LEU A 125 -7.40 8.49 10.90
C LEU A 125 -7.41 7.47 9.75
N VAL A 126 -7.06 6.23 10.03
CA VAL A 126 -7.01 5.18 8.99
C VAL A 126 -8.44 4.76 8.62
N ARG A 127 -8.72 4.70 7.31
CA ARG A 127 -10.07 4.44 6.77
C ARG A 127 -10.02 3.32 5.72
N ILE A 128 -9.45 2.18 6.10
CA ILE A 128 -9.34 1.03 5.20
C ILE A 128 -10.73 0.46 4.91
N PRO A 129 -11.07 0.21 3.62
CA PRO A 129 -12.33 -0.42 3.26
C PRO A 129 -12.49 -1.80 3.93
N GLU A 130 -13.69 -2.12 4.35
CA GLU A 130 -13.98 -3.39 5.04
C GLU A 130 -13.57 -4.62 4.21
N GLY A 131 -13.76 -4.56 2.89
CA GLY A 131 -13.38 -5.66 2.01
C GLY A 131 -11.87 -5.91 1.94
N ALA A 132 -11.05 -4.97 2.39
CA ALA A 132 -9.60 -5.11 2.42
C ALA A 132 -9.08 -5.59 3.78
N LYS A 133 -9.94 -5.72 4.79
CA LYS A 133 -9.58 -6.19 6.13
C LYS A 133 -9.76 -7.69 6.24
N LYS A 134 -8.90 -8.31 7.05
CA LYS A 134 -9.08 -9.71 7.41
C LYS A 134 -10.32 -9.89 8.27
N SER A 135 -11.09 -10.93 7.96
CA SER A 135 -12.14 -11.38 8.87
C SER A 135 -11.50 -12.11 10.04
N LEU A 136 -12.01 -11.87 11.23
CA LEU A 136 -11.57 -12.61 12.41
C LEU A 136 -12.24 -13.97 12.44
N ILE A 137 -11.45 -14.97 12.85
CA ILE A 137 -11.98 -16.32 13.04
C ILE A 137 -12.96 -16.30 14.22
N GLY A 138 -14.03 -17.06 14.10
CA GLY A 138 -15.05 -17.10 15.14
C GLY A 138 -16.23 -16.20 14.88
N GLY A 139 -16.29 -15.62 13.68
CA GLY A 139 -17.44 -14.83 13.25
C GLY A 139 -17.44 -13.38 13.65
N GLU A 140 -16.35 -12.90 14.16
CA GLU A 140 -16.19 -11.47 14.36
C GLU A 140 -16.06 -10.78 13.03
N SER A 141 -16.56 -9.64 12.97
CA SER A 141 -16.56 -8.87 11.75
C SER A 141 -16.30 -7.41 12.05
#